data_2a9709fc46d0fa815ff1b02fb38223ab
#
_entry.id   2a9709fc46d0fa815ff1b02fb38223ab
#
_cell.length_a   1.000
_cell.length_b   1.000
_cell.length_c   1.000
_cell.angle_alpha   90.00
_cell.angle_beta   90.00
_cell.angle_gamma   90.00
#
_symmetry.space_group_name_H-M   'P 1'
#
loop_
_entity.id
_entity.type
_entity.pdbx_description
1 polymer ?
#
loop_
_entity_poly.entity_id
_entity_poly.type
_entity_poly.pdbx_seq_one_letter_code
_entity_poly.pdbx_strand_id
1 'polypeptide(L)'
;MLFRSSVEKLIAQGVAFFLVHDNGTPVGCVGIQLFGTDYGELKRMYVRPQFRGLGFAKLMLDHLSDYARSRGVRLLRLETGIHQHAAIGLYERAGFQSIPSFGAYRDDPLSKFYEKRIL
;
A
#
# COMPACT_ATOMS: atom_id res chain seq x y z
N MET A 1 15.78 -6.84 15.32
CA MET A 1 15.23 -5.50 15.19
C MET A 1 13.76 -5.59 14.80
N LEU A 2 12.92 -4.78 15.44
CA LEU A 2 11.46 -4.86 15.27
C LEU A 2 11.03 -4.74 13.80
N PHE A 3 11.62 -3.79 13.07
CA PHE A 3 11.25 -3.53 11.69
C PHE A 3 11.51 -4.75 10.81
N ARG A 4 12.69 -5.37 10.98
CA ARG A 4 13.05 -6.56 10.21
C ARG A 4 12.14 -7.73 10.52
N SER A 5 11.84 -7.97 11.79
CA SER A 5 10.92 -9.03 12.19
C SER A 5 9.53 -8.83 11.58
N SER A 6 9.05 -7.57 11.54
CA SER A 6 7.76 -7.25 10.92
C SER A 6 7.75 -7.56 9.43
N VAL A 7 8.84 -7.24 8.71
CA VAL A 7 8.96 -7.54 7.28
C VAL A 7 8.98 -9.06 7.05
N GLU A 8 9.76 -9.79 7.82
CA GLU A 8 9.83 -11.24 7.73
C GLU A 8 8.46 -11.89 7.98
N LYS A 9 7.73 -11.39 8.98
CA LYS A 9 6.37 -11.85 9.27
C LYS A 9 5.43 -11.63 8.08
N LEU A 10 5.49 -10.46 7.46
CA LEU A 10 4.64 -10.15 6.31
C LEU A 10 4.97 -11.03 5.11
N ILE A 11 6.24 -11.30 4.85
CA ILE A 11 6.65 -12.23 3.79
C ILE A 11 6.08 -13.61 4.06
N ALA A 12 6.16 -14.10 5.30
CA ALA A 12 5.59 -15.38 5.69
C ALA A 12 4.07 -15.43 5.52
N GLN A 13 3.39 -14.28 5.56
CA GLN A 13 1.95 -14.16 5.33
C GLN A 13 1.59 -14.00 3.85
N GLY A 14 2.56 -14.10 2.94
CA GLY A 14 2.31 -14.00 1.50
C GLY A 14 2.31 -12.58 0.96
N VAL A 15 2.92 -11.62 1.67
CA VAL A 15 3.06 -10.25 1.16
C VAL A 15 4.21 -10.18 0.17
N ALA A 16 3.93 -9.66 -1.02
CA ALA A 16 4.96 -9.36 -2.01
C ALA A 16 5.49 -7.96 -1.75
N PHE A 17 6.82 -7.81 -1.65
CA PHE A 17 7.46 -6.51 -1.44
C PHE A 17 8.18 -6.05 -2.69
N PHE A 18 8.08 -4.75 -2.94
CA PHE A 18 8.78 -4.09 -4.04
C PHE A 18 9.65 -2.97 -3.48
N LEU A 19 10.90 -2.95 -3.91
CA LEU A 19 11.83 -1.86 -3.62
C LEU A 19 11.94 -0.97 -4.84
N VAL A 20 11.95 0.34 -4.62
CA VAL A 20 12.08 1.33 -5.68
C VAL A 20 13.46 1.97 -5.58
N HIS A 21 14.16 2.03 -6.70
CA HIS A 21 15.49 2.65 -6.79
C HIS A 21 15.47 3.75 -7.85
N ASP A 22 16.26 4.78 -7.61
CA ASP A 22 16.54 5.85 -8.57
C ASP A 22 18.05 5.92 -8.75
N ASN A 23 18.53 5.57 -9.94
CA ASN A 23 19.97 5.51 -10.25
C ASN A 23 20.75 4.68 -9.21
N GLY A 24 20.20 3.54 -8.81
CA GLY A 24 20.83 2.65 -7.84
C GLY A 24 20.63 3.05 -6.38
N THR A 25 20.01 4.18 -6.12
CA THR A 25 19.73 4.65 -4.74
C THR A 25 18.36 4.19 -4.30
N PRO A 26 18.21 3.53 -3.12
CA PRO A 26 16.91 3.14 -2.61
C PRO A 26 16.05 4.37 -2.31
N VAL A 27 14.83 4.39 -2.85
CA VAL A 27 13.86 5.49 -2.70
C VAL A 27 12.79 5.14 -1.70
N GLY A 28 12.30 3.91 -1.73
CA GLY A 28 11.22 3.48 -0.88
C GLY A 28 10.82 2.03 -1.13
N CYS A 29 9.74 1.63 -0.49
CA CYS A 29 9.23 0.27 -0.61
C CYS A 29 7.71 0.27 -0.47
N VAL A 30 7.10 -0.81 -0.95
CA VAL A 30 5.68 -1.06 -0.78
C VAL A 30 5.41 -2.56 -0.83
N GLY A 31 4.45 -3.01 -0.05
CA GLY A 31 4.00 -4.39 -0.08
C GLY A 31 2.56 -4.50 -0.52
N ILE A 32 2.20 -5.68 -1.01
CA ILE A 32 0.81 -6.02 -1.31
C ILE A 32 0.57 -7.47 -0.94
N GLN A 33 -0.56 -7.71 -0.29
CA GLN A 33 -1.05 -9.05 0.01
C GLN A 33 -2.31 -9.30 -0.80
N LEU A 34 -2.33 -10.36 -1.60
CA LEU A 34 -3.50 -10.73 -2.39
C LEU A 34 -4.39 -11.68 -1.58
N PHE A 35 -5.67 -11.40 -1.55
CA PHE A 35 -6.69 -12.26 -0.93
C PHE A 35 -7.49 -12.92 -2.05
N GLY A 36 -6.93 -13.99 -2.61
CA GLY A 36 -7.47 -14.62 -3.80
C GLY A 36 -7.53 -13.62 -4.94
N THR A 37 -8.69 -13.55 -5.60
CA THR A 37 -8.98 -12.53 -6.62
C THR A 37 -9.93 -11.45 -6.10
N ASP A 38 -10.25 -11.48 -4.80
CA ASP A 38 -11.21 -10.54 -4.21
C ASP A 38 -10.62 -9.13 -4.11
N TYR A 39 -9.44 -9.01 -3.52
CA TYR A 39 -8.75 -7.72 -3.44
C TYR A 39 -7.28 -7.91 -3.09
N GLY A 40 -6.51 -6.85 -3.31
CA GLY A 40 -5.14 -6.74 -2.84
C GLY A 40 -5.03 -5.65 -1.77
N GLU A 41 -4.37 -5.96 -0.67
CA GLU A 41 -4.18 -5.00 0.41
C GLU A 41 -2.76 -4.44 0.39
N LEU A 42 -2.66 -3.11 0.32
CA LEU A 42 -1.38 -2.41 0.41
C LEU A 42 -0.82 -2.53 1.82
N LYS A 43 0.47 -2.82 1.91
CA LYS A 43 1.20 -2.95 3.17
C LYS A 43 2.48 -2.12 3.11
N ARG A 44 2.82 -1.45 4.20
CA ARG A 44 4.16 -0.86 4.40
C ARG A 44 4.62 0.06 3.27
N MET A 45 3.74 0.89 2.72
CA MET A 45 4.15 1.88 1.74
C MET A 45 4.98 2.97 2.41
N TYR A 46 6.20 3.19 1.88
CA TYR A 46 7.10 4.18 2.44
C TYR A 46 7.98 4.78 1.35
N VAL A 47 8.12 6.10 1.36
CA VAL A 47 9.06 6.84 0.52
C VAL A 47 9.99 7.61 1.44
N ARG A 48 11.30 7.47 1.22
CA ARG A 48 12.30 8.20 2.03
C ARG A 48 12.05 9.70 1.92
N PRO A 49 12.21 10.46 3.02
CA PRO A 49 11.85 11.89 3.06
C PRO A 49 12.43 12.73 1.93
N GLN A 50 13.69 12.49 1.57
CA GLN A 50 14.38 13.27 0.52
C GLN A 50 13.84 13.01 -0.90
N PHE A 51 13.02 11.97 -1.07
CA PHE A 51 12.42 11.62 -2.36
C PHE A 51 10.93 11.90 -2.42
N ARG A 52 10.37 12.49 -1.38
CA ARG A 52 8.93 12.81 -1.35
C ARG A 52 8.62 14.01 -2.23
N GLY A 53 7.39 14.05 -2.76
CA GLY A 53 6.96 15.12 -3.64
C GLY A 53 7.50 15.04 -5.06
N LEU A 54 8.14 13.93 -5.43
CA LEU A 54 8.75 13.74 -6.75
C LEU A 54 7.99 12.73 -7.63
N GLY A 55 6.83 12.24 -7.17
CA GLY A 55 6.00 11.32 -7.93
C GLY A 55 6.30 9.84 -7.72
N PHE A 56 7.23 9.47 -6.86
CA PHE A 56 7.58 8.06 -6.63
C PHE A 56 6.42 7.26 -6.03
N ALA A 57 5.66 7.85 -5.12
CA ALA A 57 4.52 7.16 -4.52
C ALA A 57 3.48 6.80 -5.57
N LYS A 58 3.21 7.70 -6.52
CA LYS A 58 2.29 7.42 -7.62
C LYS A 58 2.81 6.30 -8.51
N LEU A 59 4.11 6.28 -8.83
CA LEU A 59 4.71 5.20 -9.60
C LEU A 59 4.56 3.86 -8.87
N MET A 60 4.74 3.85 -7.55
CA MET A 60 4.58 2.65 -6.73
C MET A 60 3.14 2.14 -6.78
N LEU A 61 2.16 3.03 -6.65
CA LEU A 61 0.75 2.65 -6.73
C LEU A 61 0.39 2.12 -8.12
N ASP A 62 0.91 2.74 -9.18
CA ASP A 62 0.69 2.27 -10.54
C ASP A 62 1.29 0.87 -10.74
N HIS A 63 2.49 0.63 -10.20
CA HIS A 63 3.12 -0.69 -10.27
C HIS A 63 2.30 -1.75 -9.54
N LEU A 64 1.80 -1.45 -8.34
CA LEU A 64 0.96 -2.38 -7.59
C LEU A 64 -0.34 -2.67 -8.32
N SER A 65 -0.93 -1.67 -8.97
CA SER A 65 -2.14 -1.87 -9.76
C SER A 65 -1.88 -2.83 -10.91
N ASP A 66 -0.76 -2.68 -11.62
CA ASP A 66 -0.38 -3.58 -12.70
C ASP A 66 -0.13 -5.00 -12.18
N TYR A 67 0.58 -5.12 -11.06
CA TYR A 67 0.85 -6.40 -10.41
C TYR A 67 -0.46 -7.11 -10.04
N ALA A 68 -1.37 -6.39 -9.38
CA ALA A 68 -2.65 -6.96 -8.97
C ALA A 68 -3.48 -7.41 -10.18
N ARG A 69 -3.56 -6.57 -11.22
CA ARG A 69 -4.28 -6.91 -12.45
C ARG A 69 -3.71 -8.16 -13.12
N SER A 70 -2.39 -8.31 -13.11
CA SER A 70 -1.74 -9.50 -13.69
C SER A 70 -2.12 -10.79 -12.96
N ARG A 71 -2.66 -10.67 -11.76
CA ARG A 71 -3.12 -11.80 -10.94
C ARG A 71 -4.64 -11.89 -10.84
N GLY A 72 -5.36 -11.15 -11.69
CA GLY A 72 -6.82 -11.19 -11.72
C GLY A 72 -7.49 -10.38 -10.62
N VAL A 73 -6.76 -9.54 -9.90
CA VAL A 73 -7.29 -8.69 -8.83
C VAL A 73 -7.61 -7.31 -9.39
N ARG A 74 -8.83 -6.83 -9.11
CA ARG A 74 -9.32 -5.55 -9.64
C ARG A 74 -9.77 -4.58 -8.55
N LEU A 75 -9.36 -4.83 -7.32
CA LEU A 75 -9.70 -3.98 -6.18
C LEU A 75 -8.50 -3.91 -5.24
N LEU A 76 -8.08 -2.70 -4.92
CA LEU A 76 -7.05 -2.44 -3.93
C LEU A 76 -7.69 -1.86 -2.68
N ARG A 77 -7.22 -2.28 -1.52
CA ARG A 77 -7.65 -1.77 -0.21
C ARG A 77 -6.43 -1.45 0.63
N LEU A 78 -6.63 -0.58 1.61
CA LEU A 78 -5.57 -0.24 2.56
C LEU A 78 -6.17 0.26 3.87
N GLU A 79 -5.37 0.19 4.93
CA GLU A 79 -5.64 0.83 6.20
C GLU A 79 -4.52 1.84 6.45
N THR A 80 -4.87 3.01 6.96
CA THR A 80 -3.90 4.04 7.34
C THR A 80 -4.37 4.75 8.61
N GLY A 81 -3.43 5.35 9.35
CA GLY A 81 -3.78 6.11 10.54
C GLY A 81 -4.40 7.47 10.21
N ILE A 82 -5.31 7.94 11.05
CA ILE A 82 -6.01 9.21 10.82
C ILE A 82 -5.07 10.42 10.83
N HIS A 83 -3.88 10.29 11.42
CA HIS A 83 -2.89 11.37 11.49
C HIS A 83 -1.88 11.32 10.33
N GLN A 84 -1.99 10.35 9.44
CA GLN A 84 -1.12 10.22 8.26
C GLN A 84 -1.65 11.12 7.13
N HIS A 85 -1.62 12.43 7.34
CA HIS A 85 -2.26 13.39 6.43
C HIS A 85 -1.68 13.36 5.01
N ALA A 86 -0.36 13.22 4.90
CA ALA A 86 0.28 13.15 3.59
C ALA A 86 -0.14 11.88 2.82
N ALA A 87 -0.19 10.74 3.51
CA ALA A 87 -0.61 9.48 2.90
C ALA A 87 -2.10 9.53 2.50
N ILE A 88 -2.96 10.04 3.39
CA ILE A 88 -4.38 10.19 3.11
C ILE A 88 -4.58 11.06 1.86
N GLY A 89 -3.91 12.20 1.78
CA GLY A 89 -4.00 13.07 0.61
C GLY A 89 -3.54 12.39 -0.67
N LEU A 90 -2.45 11.61 -0.60
CA LEU A 90 -1.94 10.85 -1.72
C LEU A 90 -2.98 9.83 -2.21
N TYR A 91 -3.54 9.03 -1.29
CA TYR A 91 -4.52 8.01 -1.66
C TYR A 91 -5.78 8.62 -2.27
N GLU A 92 -6.28 9.70 -1.68
CA GLU A 92 -7.48 10.38 -2.20
C GLU A 92 -7.23 10.97 -3.59
N ARG A 93 -6.07 11.59 -3.81
CA ARG A 93 -5.70 12.08 -5.15
C ARG A 93 -5.53 10.95 -6.16
N ALA A 94 -5.13 9.77 -5.71
CA ALA A 94 -4.98 8.59 -6.57
C ALA A 94 -6.30 7.89 -6.86
N GLY A 95 -7.41 8.36 -6.31
CA GLY A 95 -8.74 7.83 -6.58
C GLY A 95 -9.25 6.81 -5.56
N PHE A 96 -8.55 6.63 -4.45
CA PHE A 96 -9.05 5.80 -3.35
C PHE A 96 -10.21 6.49 -2.64
N GLN A 97 -11.21 5.72 -2.27
CA GLN A 97 -12.40 6.19 -1.57
C GLN A 97 -12.47 5.59 -0.18
N SER A 98 -12.93 6.40 0.78
CA SER A 98 -13.10 5.96 2.16
C SER A 98 -14.19 4.89 2.26
N ILE A 99 -13.89 3.83 3.01
CA ILE A 99 -14.81 2.70 3.24
C ILE A 99 -14.80 2.36 4.72
N PRO A 100 -15.77 1.55 5.22
CA PRO A 100 -15.70 0.94 6.53
C PRO A 100 -14.52 -0.04 6.63
N SER A 101 -14.20 -0.50 7.83
CA SER A 101 -13.18 -1.52 8.05
C SER A 101 -13.49 -2.78 7.21
N PHE A 102 -12.44 -3.49 6.83
CA PHE A 102 -12.56 -4.69 6.00
C PHE A 102 -11.68 -5.82 6.53
N GLY A 103 -11.92 -7.03 6.01
CA GLY A 103 -11.12 -8.21 6.35
C GLY A 103 -11.13 -8.49 7.84
N ALA A 104 -9.95 -8.71 8.43
CA ALA A 104 -9.78 -8.99 9.85
C ALA A 104 -9.68 -7.73 10.71
N TYR A 105 -9.74 -6.54 10.10
CA TYR A 105 -9.67 -5.29 10.85
C TYR A 105 -10.95 -5.04 11.63
N ARG A 106 -10.77 -4.48 12.82
CA ARG A 106 -11.89 -3.98 13.63
C ARG A 106 -12.04 -2.49 13.42
N ASP A 107 -13.22 -1.96 13.73
CA ASP A 107 -13.42 -0.52 13.77
C ASP A 107 -12.51 0.08 14.81
N ASP A 108 -11.74 1.09 14.40
CA ASP A 108 -10.77 1.78 15.23
C ASP A 108 -10.85 3.27 14.90
N PRO A 109 -11.11 4.15 15.88
CA PRO A 109 -11.19 5.59 15.63
C PRO A 109 -9.86 6.19 15.17
N LEU A 110 -8.75 5.49 15.34
CA LEU A 110 -7.42 5.93 14.91
C LEU A 110 -7.06 5.43 13.50
N SER A 111 -7.95 4.69 12.84
CA SER A 111 -7.69 4.12 11.52
C SER A 111 -8.70 4.63 10.50
N LYS A 112 -8.23 4.78 9.27
CA LYS A 112 -9.07 5.00 8.09
C LYS A 112 -8.83 3.90 7.09
N PHE A 113 -9.87 3.54 6.37
CA PHE A 113 -9.85 2.46 5.39
C PHE A 113 -10.25 3.01 4.03
N TYR A 114 -9.56 2.56 2.99
CA TYR A 114 -9.76 3.04 1.63
C TYR A 114 -9.78 1.89 0.66
N GLU A 115 -10.46 2.09 -0.46
CA GLU A 115 -10.40 1.15 -1.58
C GLU A 115 -10.40 1.88 -2.91
N LYS A 116 -9.88 1.21 -3.93
CA LYS A 116 -9.87 1.70 -5.30
C LYS A 116 -10.07 0.54 -6.26
N ARG A 117 -11.04 0.68 -7.18
CA ARG A 117 -11.16 -0.25 -8.30
C ARG A 117 -10.08 0.04 -9.33
N ILE A 118 -9.42 -1.03 -9.79
CA ILE A 118 -8.38 -0.96 -10.82
C ILE A 118 -8.85 -1.82 -11.99
N LEU A 119 -9.25 -1.18 -13.07
CA LEU A 119 -9.80 -1.86 -14.25
C LEU A 119 -8.72 -2.32 -15.22
#